data_39f7fbf9d09d6ac9a24602f1638898ad
#
_entry.id   39f7fbf9d09d6ac9a24602f1638898ad
#
_cell.length_a   1.000
_cell.length_b   1.000
_cell.length_c   1.000
_cell.angle_alpha   90.00
_cell.angle_beta   90.00
_cell.angle_gamma   90.00
#
_symmetry.space_group_name_H-M   'P 1'
#
loop_
_entity.id
_entity.type
_entity.pdbx_description
1 polymer ?
#
loop_
_entity_poly.entity_id
_entity_poly.type
_entity_poly.pdbx_seq_one_letter_code
_entity_poly.pdbx_strand_id
1 'polypeptide(L)'
;MAQFDIGPSWFWPGQTHIEGLVSELGLGKQVFKQYASGDALYEPIGGEIKRGIGGISMAGSNRVHGGLQTITEVLRRKIIDVAGKDSIKLDKTIESISLSSTGVTVKAATEGCWQCDKLVLALPPRVALGLISFSPQLTHERQKALSKVATWMAGHAKVMILYKRPFWRSNGLSGDVISQLGPLSEIHDASPFDADKVGCYALFGFFGTPPSHRADDKAIIDAQIITQLTRLFGSEAASPIEIIYKDWARDKFTSSQLDQNIPNHHPSNYWDSKLEEHWQERLIWSGSESSEGHYNGYIEGAIIASNAALKLL
;
A
#
# COMPACT_ATOMS: atom_id res chain seq x y z
N MET A 1 7.55 0.69 21.22
CA MET A 1 7.50 -0.45 20.30
C MET A 1 7.78 0.08 18.89
N ALA A 2 8.66 -0.55 18.14
CA ALA A 2 8.94 -0.11 16.76
C ALA A 2 7.69 -0.27 15.87
N GLN A 3 7.48 0.66 14.95
CA GLN A 3 6.39 0.61 13.98
C GLN A 3 6.96 0.42 12.58
N PHE A 4 6.32 -0.41 11.78
CA PHE A 4 6.77 -0.79 10.45
C PHE A 4 5.63 -0.69 9.43
N ASP A 5 5.97 -0.23 8.22
CA ASP A 5 5.03 -0.18 7.10
C ASP A 5 4.95 -1.54 6.39
N ILE A 6 3.84 -2.23 6.57
CA ILE A 6 3.57 -3.45 5.81
C ILE A 6 2.83 -3.18 4.48
N GLY A 7 2.38 -1.95 4.29
CA GLY A 7 1.86 -1.38 3.05
C GLY A 7 2.87 -0.45 2.38
N PRO A 8 2.46 0.74 1.90
CA PRO A 8 3.37 1.76 1.35
C PRO A 8 4.41 2.15 2.38
N SER A 9 5.66 2.41 1.95
CA SER A 9 6.75 2.75 2.85
C SER A 9 7.48 4.03 2.46
N TRP A 10 7.30 4.51 1.23
CA TRP A 10 8.07 5.61 0.66
C TRP A 10 7.22 6.63 -0.06
N PHE A 11 7.76 7.83 -0.12
CA PHE A 11 7.42 8.85 -1.08
C PHE A 11 8.71 9.52 -1.58
N TRP A 12 8.65 10.14 -2.77
CA TRP A 12 9.85 10.67 -3.43
C TRP A 12 9.85 12.18 -3.48
N PRO A 13 11.03 12.82 -3.49
CA PRO A 13 11.16 14.23 -3.80
C PRO A 13 10.46 14.56 -5.13
N GLY A 14 9.66 15.63 -5.12
CA GLY A 14 8.85 16.04 -6.26
C GLY A 14 7.42 15.50 -6.28
N GLN A 15 7.06 14.64 -5.36
CA GLN A 15 5.66 14.32 -5.05
C GLN A 15 5.08 15.42 -4.15
N THR A 16 4.71 16.53 -4.78
CA THR A 16 4.45 17.81 -4.10
C THR A 16 3.22 17.81 -3.21
N HIS A 17 2.23 16.96 -3.50
CA HIS A 17 1.02 16.88 -2.70
C HIS A 17 1.27 16.15 -1.38
N ILE A 18 2.00 15.02 -1.38
CA ILE A 18 2.34 14.35 -0.13
C ILE A 18 3.37 15.16 0.68
N GLU A 19 4.32 15.81 0.03
CA GLU A 19 5.26 16.72 0.71
C GLU A 19 4.51 17.86 1.39
N GLY A 20 3.55 18.48 0.69
CA GLY A 20 2.68 19.52 1.21
C GLY A 20 1.84 19.03 2.39
N LEU A 21 1.19 17.87 2.26
CA LEU A 21 0.39 17.28 3.34
C LEU A 21 1.24 16.98 4.59
N VAL A 22 2.41 16.39 4.43
CA VAL A 22 3.35 16.11 5.52
C VAL A 22 3.75 17.40 6.25
N SER A 23 3.98 18.47 5.50
CA SER A 23 4.29 19.80 6.06
C SER A 23 3.10 20.38 6.82
N GLU A 24 1.90 20.37 6.23
CA GLU A 24 0.65 20.88 6.82
C GLU A 24 0.28 20.14 8.12
N LEU A 25 0.55 18.83 8.17
CA LEU A 25 0.33 18.02 9.35
C LEU A 25 1.41 18.20 10.44
N GLY A 26 2.43 19.00 10.20
CA GLY A 26 3.54 19.24 11.13
C GLY A 26 4.50 18.03 11.25
N LEU A 27 4.51 17.14 10.28
CA LEU A 27 5.31 15.91 10.28
C LEU A 27 6.70 16.07 9.63
N GLY A 28 7.05 17.27 9.13
CA GLY A 28 8.32 17.50 8.40
C GLY A 28 9.58 17.06 9.17
N LYS A 29 9.61 17.24 10.50
CA LYS A 29 10.73 16.78 11.34
C LYS A 29 10.78 15.26 11.55
N GLN A 30 9.74 14.54 11.17
CA GLN A 30 9.66 13.09 11.24
C GLN A 30 10.05 12.41 9.93
N VAL A 31 10.30 13.20 8.88
CA VAL A 31 10.76 12.68 7.58
C VAL A 31 12.24 12.35 7.65
N PHE A 32 12.62 11.19 7.16
CA PHE A 32 14.00 10.74 7.04
C PHE A 32 14.22 10.00 5.72
N LYS A 33 15.48 9.91 5.29
CA LYS A 33 15.82 9.22 4.05
C LYS A 33 15.91 7.72 4.24
N GLN A 34 15.51 6.98 3.19
CA GLN A 34 15.77 5.56 3.11
C GLN A 34 17.27 5.29 3.27
N TYR A 35 17.61 4.30 4.11
CA TYR A 35 18.98 3.82 4.22
C TYR A 35 19.38 3.12 2.91
N ALA A 36 20.51 3.50 2.34
CA ALA A 36 21.02 2.95 1.09
C ALA A 36 22.56 2.95 1.03
N SER A 37 23.23 3.06 2.19
CA SER A 37 24.70 3.02 2.24
C SER A 37 25.21 1.58 2.18
N GLY A 38 26.25 1.32 1.38
CA GLY A 38 26.83 0.00 1.17
C GLY A 38 26.43 -0.60 -0.17
N ASP A 39 26.88 -1.83 -0.40
CA ASP A 39 26.64 -2.55 -1.65
C ASP A 39 25.27 -3.22 -1.66
N ALA A 40 24.59 -3.20 -2.78
CA ALA A 40 23.45 -4.03 -3.06
C ALA A 40 23.87 -5.44 -3.48
N LEU A 41 22.98 -6.41 -3.36
CA LEU A 41 23.15 -7.77 -3.84
C LEU A 41 22.26 -8.06 -5.05
N TYR A 42 22.79 -8.83 -5.98
CA TYR A 42 22.02 -9.39 -7.09
C TYR A 42 22.20 -10.92 -7.12
N GLU A 43 21.11 -11.66 -7.07
CA GLU A 43 21.11 -13.13 -7.10
C GLU A 43 20.44 -13.62 -8.41
N PRO A 44 21.23 -14.00 -9.44
CA PRO A 44 20.70 -14.54 -10.69
C PRO A 44 20.32 -16.02 -10.56
N ILE A 45 19.47 -16.52 -11.47
CA ILE A 45 19.22 -17.96 -11.59
C ILE A 45 20.52 -18.67 -12.02
N GLY A 46 20.94 -19.64 -11.21
CA GLY A 46 22.08 -20.52 -11.54
C GLY A 46 23.45 -19.83 -11.51
N GLY A 47 23.58 -18.66 -10.90
CA GLY A 47 24.82 -17.90 -10.79
C GLY A 47 25.22 -17.57 -9.37
N GLU A 48 26.44 -17.06 -9.21
CA GLU A 48 26.92 -16.56 -7.93
C GLU A 48 26.26 -15.22 -7.60
N ILE A 49 26.05 -14.99 -6.29
CA ILE A 49 25.55 -13.72 -5.77
C ILE A 49 26.57 -12.62 -6.09
N LYS A 50 26.16 -11.60 -6.81
CA LYS A 50 26.98 -10.45 -7.18
C LYS A 50 26.76 -9.31 -6.19
N ARG A 51 27.85 -8.63 -5.83
CA ARG A 51 27.88 -7.51 -4.90
C ARG A 51 28.26 -6.23 -5.63
N GLY A 52 27.68 -5.11 -5.22
CA GLY A 52 28.01 -3.77 -5.77
C GLY A 52 27.36 -3.47 -7.12
N ILE A 53 26.51 -4.37 -7.64
CA ILE A 53 25.73 -4.10 -8.85
C ILE A 53 24.50 -3.29 -8.42
N GLY A 54 24.44 -2.05 -8.89
CA GLY A 54 23.29 -1.17 -8.70
C GLY A 54 22.05 -1.85 -9.28
N GLY A 55 21.20 -2.30 -8.37
CA GLY A 55 19.86 -2.77 -8.69
C GLY A 55 18.83 -1.66 -8.46
N ILE A 56 17.59 -2.04 -8.29
CA ILE A 56 16.55 -1.13 -7.85
C ILE A 56 16.88 -0.71 -6.42
N SER A 57 17.29 0.53 -6.23
CA SER A 57 17.51 1.11 -4.91
C SER A 57 16.45 2.15 -4.63
N MET A 58 15.94 2.15 -3.40
CA MET A 58 15.04 3.19 -2.92
C MET A 58 15.82 4.40 -2.36
N ALA A 59 17.11 4.52 -2.69
CA ALA A 59 17.94 5.65 -2.33
C ALA A 59 17.29 6.98 -2.73
N GLY A 60 17.34 7.95 -1.82
CA GLY A 60 16.74 9.27 -2.04
C GLY A 60 15.26 9.37 -1.72
N SER A 61 14.53 8.25 -1.60
CA SER A 61 13.15 8.27 -1.12
C SER A 61 13.06 8.70 0.35
N ASN A 62 11.87 9.18 0.71
CA ASN A 62 11.55 9.62 2.06
C ASN A 62 10.71 8.57 2.78
N ARG A 63 10.92 8.46 4.09
CA ARG A 63 10.11 7.68 5.03
C ARG A 63 9.65 8.59 6.16
N VAL A 64 8.66 8.14 6.93
CA VAL A 64 8.14 8.87 8.09
C VAL A 64 8.43 8.07 9.36
N HIS A 65 8.93 8.72 10.40
CA HIS A 65 9.07 8.11 11.72
C HIS A 65 7.69 7.65 12.25
N GLY A 66 7.60 6.40 12.66
CA GLY A 66 6.33 5.77 12.99
C GLY A 66 5.58 5.18 11.79
N GLY A 67 6.18 5.24 10.59
CA GLY A 67 5.58 4.76 9.35
C GLY A 67 4.62 5.77 8.70
N LEU A 68 4.21 5.51 7.47
CA LEU A 68 3.24 6.34 6.74
C LEU A 68 1.85 6.35 7.40
N GLN A 69 1.53 5.35 8.23
CA GLN A 69 0.33 5.35 9.06
C GLN A 69 0.24 6.58 9.96
N THR A 70 1.36 7.19 10.36
CA THR A 70 1.39 8.43 11.14
C THR A 70 0.58 9.55 10.46
N ILE A 71 0.61 9.61 9.12
CA ILE A 71 -0.18 10.59 8.35
C ILE A 71 -1.67 10.38 8.59
N THR A 72 -2.15 9.14 8.43
CA THR A 72 -3.58 8.82 8.61
C THR A 72 -4.04 9.00 10.05
N GLU A 73 -3.18 8.71 11.03
CA GLU A 73 -3.49 8.93 12.45
C GLU A 73 -3.59 10.42 12.81
N VAL A 74 -2.76 11.27 12.21
CA VAL A 74 -2.88 12.73 12.42
C VAL A 74 -4.13 13.25 11.74
N LEU A 75 -4.43 12.81 10.51
CA LEU A 75 -5.66 13.16 9.80
C LEU A 75 -6.90 12.72 10.60
N ARG A 76 -6.91 11.49 11.10
CA ARG A 76 -8.00 10.97 11.94
C ARG A 76 -8.24 11.86 13.15
N ARG A 77 -7.19 12.29 13.86
CA ARG A 77 -7.32 13.20 15.01
C ARG A 77 -7.90 14.54 14.58
N LYS A 78 -7.38 15.17 13.51
CA LYS A 78 -7.92 16.43 13.00
C LYS A 78 -9.40 16.35 12.62
N ILE A 79 -9.83 15.25 11.99
CA ILE A 79 -11.24 15.02 11.63
C ILE A 79 -12.09 14.94 12.92
N ILE A 80 -11.64 14.18 13.91
CA ILE A 80 -12.35 14.04 15.18
C ILE A 80 -12.44 15.39 15.93
N ASP A 81 -11.37 16.19 15.91
CA ASP A 81 -11.33 17.50 16.57
C ASP A 81 -12.32 18.49 15.95
N VAL A 82 -12.53 18.41 14.63
CA VAL A 82 -13.44 19.32 13.89
C VAL A 82 -14.88 18.79 13.87
N ALA A 83 -15.07 17.52 13.58
CA ALA A 83 -16.39 16.91 13.30
C ALA A 83 -16.91 15.99 14.43
N GLY A 84 -16.13 15.84 15.51
CA GLY A 84 -16.48 14.97 16.64
C GLY A 84 -16.08 13.50 16.41
N LYS A 85 -15.99 12.76 17.51
CA LYS A 85 -15.56 11.33 17.49
C LYS A 85 -16.46 10.41 16.68
N ASP A 86 -17.71 10.80 16.50
CA ASP A 86 -18.71 10.03 15.76
C ASP A 86 -18.64 10.22 14.25
N SER A 87 -17.76 11.09 13.75
CA SER A 87 -17.56 11.34 12.31
C SER A 87 -16.89 10.18 11.58
N ILE A 88 -16.15 9.32 12.27
CA ILE A 88 -15.49 8.15 11.71
C ILE A 88 -16.15 6.89 12.30
N LYS A 89 -16.72 6.06 11.42
CA LYS A 89 -17.35 4.80 11.77
C LYS A 89 -16.47 3.64 11.26
N LEU A 90 -15.81 2.95 12.18
CA LEU A 90 -15.05 1.74 11.86
C LEU A 90 -15.94 0.50 11.89
N ASP A 91 -15.44 -0.61 11.33
CA ASP A 91 -16.12 -1.92 11.26
C ASP A 91 -17.50 -1.86 10.57
N LYS A 92 -17.61 -0.95 9.59
CA LYS A 92 -18.82 -0.77 8.77
C LYS A 92 -18.54 -1.13 7.31
N THR A 93 -18.58 -2.43 6.99
CA THR A 93 -18.50 -2.90 5.60
C THR A 93 -19.77 -2.52 4.88
N ILE A 94 -19.66 -1.71 3.82
CA ILE A 94 -20.80 -1.27 3.03
C ILE A 94 -21.17 -2.39 2.04
N GLU A 95 -22.46 -2.76 2.02
CA GLU A 95 -23.03 -3.79 1.13
C GLU A 95 -23.88 -3.20 0.01
N SER A 96 -24.49 -2.03 0.23
CA SER A 96 -25.34 -1.43 -0.81
C SER A 96 -25.34 0.09 -0.76
N ILE A 97 -25.47 0.67 -1.95
CA ILE A 97 -25.62 2.10 -2.18
C ILE A 97 -26.83 2.28 -3.10
N SER A 98 -27.79 3.12 -2.69
CA SER A 98 -28.97 3.40 -3.48
C SER A 98 -29.19 4.89 -3.67
N LEU A 99 -29.56 5.29 -4.89
CA LEU A 99 -29.91 6.66 -5.27
C LEU A 99 -31.41 6.83 -5.26
N SER A 100 -31.87 7.92 -4.67
CA SER A 100 -33.26 8.36 -4.71
C SER A 100 -33.36 9.84 -5.12
N SER A 101 -34.56 10.34 -5.27
CA SER A 101 -34.81 11.76 -5.52
C SER A 101 -34.28 12.68 -4.40
N THR A 102 -34.16 12.15 -3.19
CA THR A 102 -33.72 12.90 -2.00
C THR A 102 -32.24 12.77 -1.67
N GLY A 103 -31.48 11.92 -2.38
CA GLY A 103 -30.06 11.74 -2.15
C GLY A 103 -29.60 10.29 -2.24
N VAL A 104 -28.46 10.01 -1.62
CA VAL A 104 -27.84 8.67 -1.60
C VAL A 104 -28.03 8.03 -0.24
N THR A 105 -28.47 6.77 -0.26
CA THR A 105 -28.55 5.93 0.96
C THR A 105 -27.44 4.88 0.91
N VAL A 106 -26.67 4.79 2.00
CA VAL A 106 -25.55 3.85 2.17
C VAL A 106 -25.89 2.88 3.30
N LYS A 107 -25.86 1.56 3.04
CA LYS A 107 -26.11 0.54 4.05
C LYS A 107 -24.88 -0.31 4.30
N ALA A 108 -24.61 -0.57 5.57
CA ALA A 108 -23.61 -1.54 5.98
C ALA A 108 -24.20 -2.96 6.04
N ALA A 109 -23.36 -3.98 5.88
CA ALA A 109 -23.69 -5.40 6.03
C ALA A 109 -24.15 -5.75 7.46
N THR A 110 -23.66 -4.97 8.43
CA THR A 110 -24.12 -5.01 9.82
C THR A 110 -25.06 -3.84 10.07
N GLU A 111 -25.33 -3.51 11.33
CA GLU A 111 -26.13 -2.33 11.67
C GLU A 111 -25.47 -1.04 11.17
N GLY A 112 -26.21 -0.25 10.41
CA GLY A 112 -25.83 1.07 9.90
C GLY A 112 -26.50 1.40 8.57
N CYS A 113 -27.14 2.56 8.53
CA CYS A 113 -27.75 3.13 7.34
C CYS A 113 -27.61 4.65 7.41
N TRP A 114 -27.05 5.24 6.37
CA TRP A 114 -26.82 6.70 6.30
C TRP A 114 -27.41 7.26 5.04
N GLN A 115 -27.82 8.51 5.12
CA GLN A 115 -28.27 9.32 3.98
C GLN A 115 -27.35 10.53 3.80
N CYS A 116 -27.04 10.87 2.57
CA CYS A 116 -26.22 12.01 2.22
C CYS A 116 -26.65 12.57 0.85
N ASP A 117 -26.28 13.81 0.59
CA ASP A 117 -26.51 14.45 -0.72
C ASP A 117 -25.52 13.91 -1.75
N LYS A 118 -24.26 13.75 -1.36
CA LYS A 118 -23.17 13.25 -2.21
C LYS A 118 -22.37 12.20 -1.46
N LEU A 119 -21.87 11.22 -2.18
CA LEU A 119 -21.05 10.13 -1.67
C LEU A 119 -19.69 10.12 -2.38
N VAL A 120 -18.62 10.13 -1.59
CA VAL A 120 -17.25 9.92 -2.09
C VAL A 120 -16.82 8.48 -1.82
N LEU A 121 -16.45 7.74 -2.87
CA LEU A 121 -15.89 6.41 -2.80
C LEU A 121 -14.37 6.47 -2.91
N ALA A 122 -13.68 6.33 -1.78
CA ALA A 122 -12.22 6.32 -1.70
C ALA A 122 -11.68 4.88 -1.52
N LEU A 123 -12.08 3.97 -2.40
CA LEU A 123 -11.72 2.55 -2.40
C LEU A 123 -11.40 2.03 -3.79
N PRO A 124 -10.69 0.86 -3.88
CA PRO A 124 -10.36 0.27 -5.16
C PRO A 124 -11.62 -0.04 -5.99
N PRO A 125 -11.67 0.37 -7.27
CA PRO A 125 -12.86 0.20 -8.11
C PRO A 125 -13.30 -1.26 -8.26
N ARG A 126 -12.36 -2.19 -8.44
CA ARG A 126 -12.64 -3.62 -8.54
C ARG A 126 -13.23 -4.20 -7.26
N VAL A 127 -12.77 -3.72 -6.10
CA VAL A 127 -13.30 -4.10 -4.79
C VAL A 127 -14.72 -3.57 -4.63
N ALA A 128 -14.97 -2.31 -5.00
CA ALA A 128 -16.29 -1.72 -4.96
C ALA A 128 -17.29 -2.50 -5.82
N LEU A 129 -16.92 -2.88 -7.05
CA LEU A 129 -17.76 -3.71 -7.93
C LEU A 129 -18.07 -5.09 -7.36
N GLY A 130 -17.15 -5.68 -6.61
CA GLY A 130 -17.31 -7.01 -6.03
C GLY A 130 -18.09 -7.05 -4.72
N LEU A 131 -18.07 -5.95 -3.94
CA LEU A 131 -18.62 -5.92 -2.59
C LEU A 131 -19.90 -5.10 -2.47
N ILE A 132 -20.16 -4.14 -3.37
CA ILE A 132 -21.23 -3.15 -3.22
C ILE A 132 -22.28 -3.35 -4.29
N SER A 133 -23.53 -3.50 -3.88
CA SER A 133 -24.70 -3.47 -4.76
C SER A 133 -25.16 -2.03 -4.99
N PHE A 134 -25.22 -1.61 -6.26
CA PHE A 134 -25.66 -0.27 -6.65
C PHE A 134 -27.11 -0.29 -7.14
N SER A 135 -27.94 0.67 -6.71
CA SER A 135 -29.33 0.85 -7.16
C SER A 135 -29.61 2.34 -7.46
N PRO A 136 -29.83 2.77 -8.72
CA PRO A 136 -29.81 1.93 -9.95
C PRO A 136 -28.41 1.33 -10.18
N GLN A 137 -28.37 0.22 -10.90
CA GLN A 137 -27.12 -0.41 -11.25
C GLN A 137 -26.23 0.54 -12.07
N LEU A 138 -24.92 0.44 -11.87
CA LEU A 138 -23.95 1.10 -12.75
C LEU A 138 -24.15 0.57 -14.17
N THR A 139 -23.98 1.45 -15.19
CA THR A 139 -24.10 1.02 -16.58
C THR A 139 -23.08 -0.07 -16.90
N HIS A 140 -23.36 -0.89 -17.91
CA HIS A 140 -22.44 -1.96 -18.32
C HIS A 140 -21.06 -1.40 -18.73
N GLU A 141 -21.07 -0.27 -19.44
CA GLU A 141 -19.86 0.46 -19.85
C GLU A 141 -19.04 0.87 -18.63
N ARG A 142 -19.71 1.39 -17.60
CA ARG A 142 -19.04 1.78 -16.35
C ARG A 142 -18.45 0.60 -15.61
N GLN A 143 -19.21 -0.46 -15.42
CA GLN A 143 -18.71 -1.68 -14.78
C GLN A 143 -17.50 -2.24 -15.53
N LYS A 144 -17.55 -2.27 -16.86
CA LYS A 144 -16.43 -2.68 -17.71
C LYS A 144 -15.22 -1.76 -17.58
N ALA A 145 -15.41 -0.45 -17.49
CA ALA A 145 -14.33 0.51 -17.28
C ALA A 145 -13.67 0.29 -15.90
N LEU A 146 -14.45 0.24 -14.82
CA LEU A 146 -13.97 0.02 -13.46
C LEU A 146 -13.24 -1.32 -13.31
N SER A 147 -13.72 -2.41 -13.95
CA SER A 147 -13.07 -3.72 -13.89
C SER A 147 -11.67 -3.75 -14.52
N LYS A 148 -11.38 -2.80 -15.44
CA LYS A 148 -10.06 -2.66 -16.05
C LYS A 148 -9.07 -1.87 -15.18
N VAL A 149 -9.56 -1.12 -14.20
CA VAL A 149 -8.72 -0.30 -13.33
C VAL A 149 -8.12 -1.19 -12.23
N ALA A 150 -6.88 -1.63 -12.44
CA ALA A 150 -6.17 -2.46 -11.47
C ALA A 150 -5.75 -1.63 -10.25
N THR A 151 -5.82 -2.22 -9.07
CA THR A 151 -5.21 -1.66 -7.86
C THR A 151 -3.74 -2.03 -7.83
N TRP A 152 -2.87 -1.03 -7.91
CA TRP A 152 -1.42 -1.24 -7.86
C TRP A 152 -1.02 -1.95 -6.56
N MET A 153 -0.17 -2.95 -6.67
CA MET A 153 0.30 -3.78 -5.56
C MET A 153 -0.75 -4.66 -4.87
N ALA A 154 -2.03 -4.66 -5.28
CA ALA A 154 -3.06 -5.49 -4.64
C ALA A 154 -2.77 -7.01 -4.74
N GLY A 155 -2.09 -7.44 -5.80
CA GLY A 155 -1.66 -8.83 -5.97
C GLY A 155 -0.36 -9.19 -5.24
N HIS A 156 0.28 -8.26 -4.55
CA HIS A 156 1.57 -8.50 -3.90
C HIS A 156 1.43 -9.04 -2.48
N ALA A 157 2.51 -9.68 -2.01
CA ALA A 157 2.71 -9.95 -0.60
C ALA A 157 4.00 -9.28 -0.14
N LYS A 158 4.01 -8.87 1.12
CA LYS A 158 5.14 -8.21 1.77
C LYS A 158 5.47 -8.88 3.08
N VAL A 159 6.74 -8.93 3.39
CA VAL A 159 7.23 -9.45 4.68
C VAL A 159 8.15 -8.42 5.33
N MET A 160 8.08 -8.35 6.65
CA MET A 160 8.99 -7.61 7.50
C MET A 160 9.74 -8.61 8.38
N ILE A 161 11.06 -8.56 8.38
CA ILE A 161 11.92 -9.48 9.13
C ILE A 161 12.72 -8.64 10.12
N LEU A 162 12.52 -8.90 11.42
CA LEU A 162 13.08 -8.11 12.52
C LEU A 162 14.34 -8.76 13.09
N TYR A 163 15.36 -7.96 13.41
CA TYR A 163 16.63 -8.39 13.95
C TYR A 163 17.09 -7.49 15.11
N LYS A 164 17.92 -8.01 15.99
CA LYS A 164 18.54 -7.25 17.09
C LYS A 164 19.68 -6.34 16.60
N ARG A 165 20.30 -6.66 15.48
CA ARG A 165 21.45 -5.93 14.91
C ARG A 165 21.34 -5.84 13.41
N PRO A 166 21.82 -4.76 12.80
CA PRO A 166 21.84 -4.58 11.34
C PRO A 166 23.13 -5.21 10.76
N PHE A 167 23.29 -6.55 10.87
CA PHE A 167 24.50 -7.26 10.45
C PHE A 167 24.83 -7.01 8.98
N TRP A 168 23.84 -6.80 8.10
CA TRP A 168 24.08 -6.43 6.71
C TRP A 168 24.85 -5.11 6.60
N ARG A 169 24.50 -4.11 7.40
CA ARG A 169 25.22 -2.82 7.42
C ARG A 169 26.65 -3.00 7.91
N SER A 170 26.86 -3.80 8.94
CA SER A 170 28.20 -4.11 9.47
C SER A 170 29.06 -4.84 8.45
N ASN A 171 28.46 -5.59 7.53
CA ASN A 171 29.11 -6.29 6.43
C ASN A 171 29.26 -5.42 5.16
N GLY A 172 28.96 -4.11 5.25
CA GLY A 172 29.08 -3.14 4.16
C GLY A 172 27.99 -3.28 3.10
N LEU A 173 26.81 -3.85 3.46
CA LEU A 173 25.67 -3.99 2.57
C LEU A 173 24.58 -2.96 2.89
N SER A 174 23.90 -2.48 1.85
CA SER A 174 22.76 -1.56 1.99
C SER A 174 21.48 -2.22 2.54
N GLY A 175 21.38 -3.54 2.40
CA GLY A 175 20.15 -4.28 2.59
C GLY A 175 19.33 -4.43 1.32
N ASP A 176 19.71 -3.75 0.23
CA ASP A 176 19.04 -3.88 -1.06
C ASP A 176 19.45 -5.18 -1.76
N VAL A 177 18.46 -5.95 -2.21
CA VAL A 177 18.66 -7.20 -2.97
C VAL A 177 17.65 -7.26 -4.10
N ILE A 178 18.10 -7.67 -5.27
CA ILE A 178 17.27 -8.23 -6.33
C ILE A 178 17.61 -9.71 -6.45
N SER A 179 16.62 -10.57 -6.29
CA SER A 179 16.81 -12.02 -6.35
C SER A 179 15.88 -12.65 -7.38
N GLN A 180 16.43 -13.54 -8.17
CA GLN A 180 15.68 -14.43 -9.07
C GLN A 180 15.45 -15.82 -8.43
N LEU A 181 15.92 -16.01 -7.19
CA LEU A 181 15.82 -17.27 -6.46
C LEU A 181 15.16 -17.07 -5.09
N GLY A 182 14.13 -17.86 -4.81
CA GLY A 182 13.43 -17.85 -3.54
C GLY A 182 12.16 -17.01 -3.53
N PRO A 183 11.48 -16.89 -2.38
CA PRO A 183 10.18 -16.24 -2.33
C PRO A 183 10.26 -14.72 -2.53
N LEU A 184 11.35 -14.07 -2.10
CA LEU A 184 11.50 -12.62 -2.16
C LEU A 184 12.30 -12.22 -3.41
N SER A 185 11.65 -11.46 -4.30
CA SER A 185 12.30 -10.93 -5.52
C SER A 185 13.05 -9.62 -5.27
N GLU A 186 12.64 -8.87 -4.26
CA GLU A 186 13.19 -7.57 -3.91
C GLU A 186 13.21 -7.43 -2.39
N ILE A 187 14.35 -6.98 -1.83
CA ILE A 187 14.54 -6.79 -0.39
C ILE A 187 15.19 -5.43 -0.16
N HIS A 188 14.82 -4.77 0.94
CA HIS A 188 15.38 -3.47 1.34
C HIS A 188 15.55 -3.37 2.85
N ASP A 189 16.43 -2.50 3.29
CA ASP A 189 16.50 -2.08 4.70
C ASP A 189 15.20 -1.35 5.08
N ALA A 190 14.56 -1.80 6.14
CA ALA A 190 13.33 -1.22 6.68
C ALA A 190 13.48 -0.75 8.12
N SER A 191 14.71 -0.64 8.61
CA SER A 191 14.97 -0.21 9.98
C SER A 191 14.28 1.13 10.28
N PRO A 192 13.65 1.29 11.45
CA PRO A 192 13.01 2.53 11.82
C PRO A 192 14.03 3.64 12.06
N PHE A 193 13.57 4.89 12.10
CA PHE A 193 14.43 6.06 12.34
C PHE A 193 15.24 5.96 13.63
N ASP A 194 14.65 5.42 14.67
CA ASP A 194 15.22 5.29 16.01
C ASP A 194 15.69 3.86 16.33
N ALA A 195 16.03 3.08 15.30
CA ALA A 195 16.45 1.69 15.42
C ALA A 195 17.52 1.45 16.50
N ASP A 196 18.52 2.34 16.58
CA ASP A 196 19.61 2.25 17.57
C ASP A 196 19.10 2.43 19.01
N LYS A 197 18.08 3.26 19.22
CA LYS A 197 17.47 3.46 20.54
C LYS A 197 16.56 2.31 20.95
N VAL A 198 15.86 1.75 19.97
CA VAL A 198 14.88 0.68 20.17
C VAL A 198 15.56 -0.70 20.19
N GLY A 199 16.77 -0.82 19.62
CA GLY A 199 17.47 -2.09 19.47
C GLY A 199 16.75 -3.07 18.54
N CYS A 200 16.08 -2.51 17.50
CA CYS A 200 15.32 -3.31 16.53
C CYS A 200 15.56 -2.76 15.12
N TYR A 201 16.04 -3.63 14.27
CA TYR A 201 16.35 -3.36 12.86
C TYR A 201 15.50 -4.27 11.98
N ALA A 202 15.29 -3.91 10.74
CA ALA A 202 14.45 -4.68 9.87
C ALA A 202 14.97 -4.74 8.43
N LEU A 203 14.75 -5.87 7.80
CA LEU A 203 14.67 -6.01 6.36
C LEU A 203 13.20 -6.20 5.99
N PHE A 204 12.77 -5.69 4.83
CA PHE A 204 11.51 -6.13 4.26
C PHE A 204 11.73 -6.66 2.85
N GLY A 205 10.79 -7.48 2.38
CA GLY A 205 10.84 -7.99 1.02
C GLY A 205 9.47 -8.08 0.37
N PHE A 206 9.48 -7.97 -0.96
CA PHE A 206 8.33 -8.27 -1.81
C PHE A 206 8.42 -9.69 -2.35
N PHE A 207 7.30 -10.41 -2.28
CA PHE A 207 7.22 -11.75 -2.87
C PHE A 207 7.18 -11.66 -4.40
N GLY A 208 8.12 -12.36 -5.05
CA GLY A 208 8.12 -12.57 -6.50
C GLY A 208 7.18 -13.70 -6.93
N THR A 209 6.76 -14.56 -5.98
CA THR A 209 5.86 -15.67 -6.24
C THR A 209 4.43 -15.17 -6.47
N PRO A 210 3.76 -15.56 -7.59
CA PRO A 210 2.37 -15.21 -7.83
C PRO A 210 1.44 -15.68 -6.70
N PRO A 211 0.30 -15.00 -6.45
CA PRO A 211 -0.62 -15.34 -5.35
C PRO A 211 -1.04 -16.81 -5.32
N SER A 212 -1.31 -17.41 -6.48
CA SER A 212 -1.72 -18.82 -6.61
C SER A 212 -0.65 -19.85 -6.24
N HIS A 213 0.62 -19.45 -6.13
CA HIS A 213 1.75 -20.31 -5.80
C HIS A 213 2.35 -20.03 -4.41
N ARG A 214 1.78 -19.08 -3.65
CA ARG A 214 2.23 -18.80 -2.30
C ARG A 214 1.71 -19.86 -1.33
N ALA A 215 2.57 -20.32 -0.43
CA ALA A 215 2.17 -21.24 0.63
C ALA A 215 1.09 -20.59 1.54
N ASP A 216 0.23 -21.42 2.11
CA ASP A 216 -0.76 -21.01 3.11
C ASP A 216 -0.21 -21.10 4.53
N ASP A 217 0.71 -22.04 4.76
CA ASP A 217 1.31 -22.31 6.06
C ASP A 217 2.43 -21.30 6.36
N LYS A 218 2.25 -20.54 7.44
CA LYS A 218 3.23 -19.56 7.90
C LYS A 218 4.60 -20.19 8.18
N ALA A 219 4.65 -21.39 8.72
CA ALA A 219 5.92 -22.06 9.02
C ALA A 219 6.72 -22.38 7.75
N ILE A 220 6.03 -22.75 6.67
CA ILE A 220 6.66 -22.97 5.35
C ILE A 220 7.18 -21.63 4.80
N ILE A 221 6.38 -20.58 4.88
CA ILE A 221 6.76 -19.22 4.42
C ILE A 221 8.00 -18.74 5.18
N ASP A 222 7.99 -18.83 6.51
CA ASP A 222 9.09 -18.41 7.37
C ASP A 222 10.37 -19.20 7.05
N ALA A 223 10.29 -20.53 6.88
CA ALA A 223 11.42 -21.36 6.52
C ALA A 223 12.03 -20.99 5.16
N GLN A 224 11.21 -20.72 4.16
CA GLN A 224 11.67 -20.29 2.84
C GLN A 224 12.38 -18.94 2.91
N ILE A 225 11.83 -17.97 3.66
CA ILE A 225 12.42 -16.64 3.85
C ILE A 225 13.78 -16.77 4.58
N ILE A 226 13.84 -17.51 5.69
CA ILE A 226 15.07 -17.71 6.46
C ILE A 226 16.14 -18.36 5.58
N THR A 227 15.79 -19.36 4.81
CA THR A 227 16.71 -20.05 3.89
C THR A 227 17.30 -19.06 2.88
N GLN A 228 16.45 -18.24 2.25
CA GLN A 228 16.91 -17.24 1.29
C GLN A 228 17.79 -16.18 1.95
N LEU A 229 17.37 -15.59 3.07
CA LEU A 229 18.13 -14.56 3.76
C LEU A 229 19.48 -15.07 4.29
N THR A 230 19.52 -16.31 4.78
CA THR A 230 20.78 -16.94 5.21
C THR A 230 21.76 -17.12 4.05
N ARG A 231 21.27 -17.48 2.87
CA ARG A 231 22.07 -17.58 1.66
C ARG A 231 22.61 -16.21 1.21
N LEU A 232 21.78 -15.16 1.30
CA LEU A 232 22.11 -13.79 0.87
C LEU A 232 23.02 -13.05 1.84
N PHE A 233 22.75 -13.16 3.15
CA PHE A 233 23.36 -12.32 4.17
C PHE A 233 24.21 -13.09 5.19
N GLY A 234 24.26 -14.42 5.09
CA GLY A 234 25.02 -15.27 6.00
C GLY A 234 24.22 -15.73 7.22
N SER A 235 24.91 -16.46 8.12
CA SER A 235 24.30 -17.18 9.24
C SER A 235 23.55 -16.29 10.24
N GLU A 236 23.89 -15.02 10.36
CA GLU A 236 23.20 -14.08 11.27
C GLU A 236 21.73 -13.87 10.86
N ALA A 237 21.43 -14.00 9.57
CA ALA A 237 20.07 -13.89 9.05
C ALA A 237 19.16 -15.07 9.43
N ALA A 238 19.74 -16.19 9.92
CA ALA A 238 18.98 -17.38 10.30
C ALA A 238 18.16 -17.21 11.61
N SER A 239 18.40 -16.13 12.38
CA SER A 239 17.79 -15.95 13.70
C SER A 239 17.08 -14.61 13.82
N PRO A 240 16.00 -14.38 13.06
CA PRO A 240 15.18 -13.18 13.23
C PRO A 240 14.47 -13.18 14.60
N ILE A 241 14.16 -11.97 15.11
CA ILE A 241 13.29 -11.80 16.29
C ILE A 241 11.86 -12.21 15.94
N GLU A 242 11.41 -11.75 14.75
CA GLU A 242 10.03 -11.93 14.29
C GLU A 242 9.98 -11.83 12.77
N ILE A 243 9.04 -12.55 12.17
CA ILE A 243 8.67 -12.44 10.75
C ILE A 243 7.20 -12.09 10.66
N ILE A 244 6.90 -10.91 10.11
CA ILE A 244 5.54 -10.39 9.93
C ILE A 244 5.22 -10.46 8.43
N TYR A 245 4.26 -11.29 8.07
CA TYR A 245 3.85 -11.52 6.69
C TYR A 245 2.45 -10.98 6.43
N LYS A 246 2.26 -10.29 5.31
CA LYS A 246 0.94 -9.85 4.82
C LYS A 246 0.83 -10.15 3.33
N ASP A 247 -0.14 -10.95 2.98
CA ASP A 247 -0.57 -11.17 1.59
C ASP A 247 -1.76 -10.28 1.26
N TRP A 248 -1.50 -9.21 0.51
CA TRP A 248 -2.53 -8.25 0.11
C TRP A 248 -3.49 -8.84 -0.93
N ALA A 249 -3.06 -9.85 -1.71
CA ALA A 249 -3.94 -10.56 -2.65
C ALA A 249 -5.09 -11.29 -1.96
N ARG A 250 -4.97 -11.58 -0.67
CA ARG A 250 -5.99 -12.22 0.17
C ARG A 250 -6.81 -11.24 1.00
N ASP A 251 -6.52 -9.96 0.90
CA ASP A 251 -7.25 -8.93 1.64
C ASP A 251 -8.46 -8.47 0.83
N LYS A 252 -9.67 -8.86 1.27
CA LYS A 252 -10.93 -8.59 0.56
C LYS A 252 -11.27 -7.11 0.37
N PHE A 253 -10.64 -6.21 1.13
CA PHE A 253 -10.84 -4.77 1.01
C PHE A 253 -9.78 -4.08 0.15
N THR A 254 -8.76 -4.81 -0.27
CA THR A 254 -7.67 -4.31 -1.10
C THR A 254 -7.65 -4.96 -2.47
N SER A 255 -7.93 -6.27 -2.55
CA SER A 255 -7.79 -7.09 -3.75
C SER A 255 -9.10 -7.75 -4.13
N SER A 256 -9.33 -7.85 -5.42
CA SER A 256 -10.39 -8.63 -6.05
C SER A 256 -9.81 -9.86 -6.76
N GLN A 257 -10.69 -10.73 -7.28
CA GLN A 257 -10.27 -11.87 -8.11
C GLN A 257 -9.49 -11.43 -9.37
N LEU A 258 -9.76 -10.22 -9.89
CA LEU A 258 -9.07 -9.67 -11.05
C LEU A 258 -7.64 -9.18 -10.75
N ASP A 259 -7.31 -8.98 -9.48
CA ASP A 259 -5.99 -8.51 -9.04
C ASP A 259 -5.02 -9.65 -8.72
N GLN A 260 -5.44 -10.92 -8.88
CA GLN A 260 -4.57 -12.09 -8.75
C GLN A 260 -3.50 -12.14 -9.86
N ASN A 261 -3.73 -11.45 -10.98
CA ASN A 261 -2.74 -11.24 -12.02
C ASN A 261 -2.04 -9.89 -11.75
N ILE A 262 -0.80 -9.97 -11.27
CA ILE A 262 0.00 -8.79 -10.91
C ILE A 262 0.37 -8.04 -12.18
N PRO A 263 0.03 -6.74 -12.32
CA PRO A 263 0.46 -5.96 -13.47
C PRO A 263 1.97 -5.70 -13.44
N ASN A 264 2.62 -5.74 -14.60
CA ASN A 264 4.07 -5.53 -14.74
C ASN A 264 4.48 -4.05 -14.66
N HIS A 265 3.53 -3.14 -14.64
CA HIS A 265 3.77 -1.69 -14.61
C HIS A 265 2.58 -1.00 -13.94
N HIS A 266 2.78 0.23 -13.48
CA HIS A 266 1.72 1.05 -12.91
C HIS A 266 0.55 1.18 -13.88
N PRO A 267 -0.69 1.06 -13.39
CA PRO A 267 -1.86 1.27 -14.22
C PRO A 267 -1.86 2.70 -14.78
N SER A 268 -1.97 2.83 -16.10
CA SER A 268 -2.10 4.10 -16.80
C SER A 268 -3.54 4.30 -17.30
N ASN A 269 -4.50 3.91 -16.51
CA ASN A 269 -5.88 3.89 -16.93
C ASN A 269 -6.48 5.29 -16.93
N TYR A 270 -7.09 5.64 -18.06
CA TYR A 270 -7.91 6.83 -18.16
C TYR A 270 -9.21 6.65 -17.37
N TRP A 271 -9.45 7.55 -16.45
CA TRP A 271 -10.68 7.59 -15.69
C TRP A 271 -11.68 8.53 -16.36
N ASP A 272 -12.73 7.99 -16.96
CA ASP A 272 -13.81 8.79 -17.52
C ASP A 272 -14.98 8.91 -16.54
N SER A 273 -15.10 10.08 -15.91
CA SER A 273 -16.20 10.38 -14.99
C SER A 273 -17.57 10.55 -15.68
N LYS A 274 -17.58 10.68 -17.01
CA LYS A 274 -18.81 10.98 -17.78
C LYS A 274 -19.67 9.76 -18.08
N LEU A 275 -19.24 8.54 -17.70
CA LEU A 275 -19.95 7.30 -18.03
C LEU A 275 -21.20 7.02 -17.17
N GLU A 276 -21.60 7.92 -16.29
CA GLU A 276 -22.70 7.67 -15.33
C GLU A 276 -23.75 8.77 -15.37
N GLU A 277 -24.78 8.64 -16.22
CA GLU A 277 -25.87 9.63 -16.31
C GLU A 277 -26.68 9.72 -15.00
N HIS A 278 -26.94 8.60 -14.31
CA HIS A 278 -27.76 8.58 -13.10
C HIS A 278 -27.03 9.01 -11.84
N TRP A 279 -25.71 8.79 -11.76
CA TRP A 279 -24.89 9.02 -10.57
C TRP A 279 -24.04 10.29 -10.62
N GLN A 280 -24.00 10.98 -11.76
CA GLN A 280 -23.03 12.05 -12.12
C GLN A 280 -22.78 13.09 -11.03
N GLU A 281 -23.80 13.49 -10.31
CA GLU A 281 -23.69 14.55 -9.31
C GLU A 281 -23.61 14.03 -7.87
N ARG A 282 -23.84 12.75 -7.65
CA ARG A 282 -24.04 12.14 -6.34
C ARG A 282 -22.95 11.16 -5.94
N LEU A 283 -22.31 10.52 -6.90
CA LEU A 283 -21.28 9.51 -6.66
C LEU A 283 -19.93 9.96 -7.22
N ILE A 284 -18.98 10.21 -6.33
CA ILE A 284 -17.65 10.72 -6.66
C ILE A 284 -16.61 9.66 -6.30
N TRP A 285 -15.77 9.29 -7.26
CA TRP A 285 -14.67 8.36 -7.02
C TRP A 285 -13.40 9.13 -6.64
N SER A 286 -12.72 8.70 -5.58
CA SER A 286 -11.57 9.42 -4.99
C SER A 286 -10.48 8.49 -4.45
N GLY A 287 -10.34 7.28 -4.99
CA GLY A 287 -9.19 6.41 -4.73
C GLY A 287 -7.96 6.85 -5.54
N SER A 288 -6.78 6.32 -5.22
CA SER A 288 -5.56 6.54 -6.01
C SER A 288 -5.73 6.14 -7.47
N GLU A 289 -6.61 5.18 -7.74
CA GLU A 289 -6.93 4.66 -9.07
C GLU A 289 -7.73 5.65 -9.92
N SER A 290 -8.41 6.62 -9.31
CA SER A 290 -9.13 7.69 -10.00
C SER A 290 -8.28 8.94 -10.25
N SER A 291 -7.01 8.91 -9.86
CA SER A 291 -6.09 10.01 -10.10
C SER A 291 -5.76 10.15 -11.57
N GLU A 292 -5.75 11.40 -12.04
CA GLU A 292 -5.23 11.73 -13.36
C GLU A 292 -3.70 11.76 -13.35
N GLY A 293 -3.07 11.37 -14.49
CA GLY A 293 -1.64 11.46 -14.69
C GLY A 293 -0.85 10.23 -14.20
N HIS A 294 0.42 10.46 -13.81
CA HIS A 294 1.41 9.40 -13.58
C HIS A 294 1.42 8.81 -12.16
N TYR A 295 0.55 9.29 -11.26
CA TYR A 295 0.55 8.91 -9.86
C TYR A 295 -0.56 7.94 -9.48
N ASN A 296 -1.20 7.32 -10.46
CA ASN A 296 -2.19 6.26 -10.21
C ASN A 296 -1.56 5.12 -9.37
N GLY A 297 -2.21 4.77 -8.27
CA GLY A 297 -1.72 3.76 -7.34
C GLY A 297 -0.70 4.26 -6.29
N TYR A 298 -0.30 5.52 -6.32
CA TYR A 298 0.54 6.16 -5.29
C TYR A 298 -0.30 6.92 -4.26
N ILE A 299 0.28 7.19 -3.09
CA ILE A 299 -0.33 8.10 -2.09
C ILE A 299 -0.49 9.50 -2.69
N GLU A 300 0.48 9.96 -3.48
CA GLU A 300 0.39 11.22 -4.24
C GLU A 300 -0.89 11.25 -5.08
N GLY A 301 -1.19 10.18 -5.81
CA GLY A 301 -2.43 10.05 -6.60
C GLY A 301 -3.70 10.08 -5.76
N ALA A 302 -3.68 9.46 -4.57
CA ALA A 302 -4.82 9.51 -3.66
C ALA A 302 -5.11 10.94 -3.18
N ILE A 303 -4.08 11.74 -2.91
CA ILE A 303 -4.23 13.16 -2.51
C ILE A 303 -4.73 13.99 -3.70
N ILE A 304 -4.21 13.77 -4.91
CA ILE A 304 -4.69 14.44 -6.13
C ILE A 304 -6.18 14.14 -6.34
N ALA A 305 -6.58 12.88 -6.26
CA ALA A 305 -7.98 12.46 -6.42
C ALA A 305 -8.88 13.06 -5.34
N SER A 306 -8.41 13.13 -4.09
CA SER A 306 -9.13 13.76 -2.98
C SER A 306 -9.35 15.26 -3.24
N ASN A 307 -8.31 15.98 -3.70
CA ASN A 307 -8.42 17.40 -4.04
C ASN A 307 -9.35 17.64 -5.24
N ALA A 308 -9.41 16.72 -6.20
CA ALA A 308 -10.37 16.78 -7.30
C ALA A 308 -11.81 16.54 -6.81
N ALA A 309 -12.00 15.53 -5.96
CA ALA A 309 -13.32 15.23 -5.38
C ALA A 309 -13.87 16.38 -4.55
N LEU A 310 -13.01 17.09 -3.80
CA LEU A 310 -13.40 18.24 -2.97
C LEU A 310 -14.01 19.37 -3.79
N LYS A 311 -13.61 19.54 -5.05
CA LYS A 311 -14.18 20.56 -5.95
C LYS A 311 -15.59 20.20 -6.45
N LEU A 312 -15.98 18.94 -6.30
CA LEU A 312 -17.28 18.43 -6.72
C LEU A 312 -18.29 18.38 -5.56
N LEU A 313 -17.85 18.53 -4.32
CA LEU A 313 -18.69 18.63 -3.13
C LEU A 313 -19.32 20.02 -2.98
#